data_0bbdd6b35c13d700e7122e14fec356f2
#
_entry.id   0bbdd6b35c13d700e7122e14fec356f2
#
_cell.length_a   1.000
_cell.length_b   1.000
_cell.length_c   1.000
_cell.angle_alpha   90.00
_cell.angle_beta   90.00
_cell.angle_gamma   90.00
#
_symmetry.space_group_name_H-M   'P 1'
#
loop_
_entity.id
_entity.type
_entity.pdbx_description
1 polymer ?
#
loop_
_entity_poly.entity_id
_entity_poly.type
_entity_poly.pdbx_seq_one_letter_code
_entity_poly.pdbx_strand_id
1 'polypeptide(L)'
;MGQVKYYQYGIVSLLELISVQFLCILWAAFRHQIIDYLIFYLIFLILRKYGGGFHFKNFLPCFITSVISIIGLLELMQHIYLGIFPSALISTFSLVLIILISPVPSVVETLSQKEFQLRKHRLTIVAGILELLIILLYFTKQLHLLHVCMVTFLFMTGILIAGKLRLIYYHKIKYKKKQRIKN
;
A
#
# COMPACT_ATOMS: atom_id res chain seq x y z
N MET A 1 3.05 -30.30 -12.90
CA MET A 1 3.07 -29.97 -11.45
C MET A 1 3.16 -28.46 -11.12
N GLY A 2 3.58 -27.57 -12.01
CA GLY A 2 3.66 -26.11 -11.75
C GLY A 2 2.32 -25.39 -11.71
N GLN A 3 1.39 -25.72 -12.59
CA GLN A 3 0.10 -25.00 -12.71
C GLN A 3 -0.78 -25.15 -11.46
N VAL A 4 -0.87 -26.34 -10.86
CA VAL A 4 -1.71 -26.59 -9.67
C VAL A 4 -1.23 -25.73 -8.48
N LYS A 5 0.07 -25.53 -8.29
CA LYS A 5 0.62 -24.64 -7.23
C LYS A 5 0.28 -23.17 -7.49
N TYR A 6 0.20 -22.74 -8.75
CA TYR A 6 -0.20 -21.38 -9.12
C TYR A 6 -1.68 -21.11 -8.78
N TYR A 7 -2.57 -22.05 -9.11
CA TYR A 7 -3.98 -21.93 -8.77
C TYR A 7 -4.24 -21.97 -7.27
N GLN A 8 -3.56 -22.86 -6.54
CA GLN A 8 -3.64 -22.92 -5.06
C GLN A 8 -3.20 -21.59 -4.42
N TYR A 9 -2.10 -21.02 -4.88
CA TYR A 9 -1.63 -19.72 -4.38
C TYR A 9 -2.62 -18.59 -4.68
N GLY A 10 -3.20 -18.58 -5.87
CA GLY A 10 -4.22 -17.59 -6.26
C GLY A 10 -5.47 -17.67 -5.40
N ILE A 11 -5.99 -18.89 -5.14
CA ILE A 11 -7.18 -19.11 -4.30
C ILE A 11 -6.92 -18.69 -2.86
N VAL A 12 -5.77 -19.06 -2.28
CA VAL A 12 -5.39 -18.68 -0.91
C VAL A 12 -5.29 -17.16 -0.78
N SER A 13 -4.67 -16.49 -1.74
CA SER A 13 -4.57 -15.02 -1.74
C SER A 13 -5.93 -14.34 -1.89
N LEU A 14 -6.85 -14.91 -2.65
CA LEU A 14 -8.21 -14.39 -2.81
C LEU A 14 -9.01 -14.55 -1.51
N LEU A 15 -8.94 -15.72 -0.87
CA LEU A 15 -9.58 -15.99 0.42
C LEU A 15 -9.05 -15.04 1.51
N GLU A 16 -7.72 -14.79 1.53
CA GLU A 16 -7.09 -13.84 2.43
C GLU A 16 -7.67 -12.44 2.24
N LEU A 17 -7.72 -11.97 0.99
CA LEU A 17 -8.25 -10.66 0.66
C LEU A 17 -9.71 -10.53 1.12
N ILE A 18 -10.58 -11.49 0.80
CA ILE A 18 -12.00 -11.47 1.16
C ILE A 18 -12.16 -11.46 2.69
N SER A 19 -11.41 -12.31 3.40
CA SER A 19 -11.50 -12.42 4.86
C SER A 19 -11.05 -11.14 5.57
N VAL A 20 -9.96 -10.50 5.10
CA VAL A 20 -9.48 -9.21 5.63
C VAL A 20 -10.54 -8.13 5.40
N GLN A 21 -11.08 -8.05 4.16
CA GLN A 21 -12.09 -7.04 3.82
C GLN A 21 -13.36 -7.21 4.67
N PHE A 22 -13.82 -8.43 4.83
CA PHE A 22 -15.01 -8.72 5.63
C PHE A 22 -14.86 -8.23 7.07
N LEU A 23 -13.74 -8.55 7.74
CA LEU A 23 -13.48 -8.08 9.10
C LEU A 23 -13.33 -6.56 9.21
N CYS A 24 -12.64 -5.94 8.26
CA CYS A 24 -12.44 -4.49 8.25
C CYS A 24 -13.76 -3.74 7.98
N ILE A 25 -14.64 -4.26 7.12
CA ILE A 25 -15.97 -3.70 6.87
C ILE A 25 -16.84 -3.82 8.13
N LEU A 26 -16.83 -4.97 8.79
CA LEU A 26 -17.58 -5.14 10.05
C LEU A 26 -17.12 -4.16 11.13
N TRP A 27 -15.79 -3.98 11.27
CA TRP A 27 -15.25 -3.00 12.21
C TRP A 27 -15.64 -1.57 11.82
N ALA A 28 -15.49 -1.19 10.56
CA ALA A 28 -15.86 0.12 10.06
C ALA A 28 -17.37 0.40 10.22
N ALA A 29 -18.22 -0.61 10.04
CA ALA A 29 -19.66 -0.52 10.29
C ALA A 29 -19.96 -0.29 11.77
N PHE A 30 -19.33 -1.06 12.64
CA PHE A 30 -19.48 -0.92 14.10
C PHE A 30 -19.05 0.47 14.60
N ARG A 31 -18.00 1.04 14.00
CA ARG A 31 -17.45 2.35 14.36
C ARG A 31 -18.06 3.53 13.59
N HIS A 32 -19.07 3.28 12.72
CA HIS A 32 -19.66 4.29 11.83
C HIS A 32 -18.65 4.96 10.88
N GLN A 33 -17.61 4.22 10.46
CA GLN A 33 -16.49 4.68 9.63
C GLN A 33 -16.49 4.06 8.22
N ILE A 34 -17.63 3.58 7.73
CA ILE A 34 -17.72 2.87 6.44
C ILE A 34 -17.21 3.74 5.29
N ILE A 35 -17.56 5.03 5.28
CA ILE A 35 -17.15 5.96 4.21
C ILE A 35 -15.64 6.16 4.23
N ASP A 36 -15.04 6.37 5.40
CA ASP A 36 -13.59 6.53 5.55
C ASP A 36 -12.84 5.27 5.08
N TYR A 37 -13.35 4.10 5.47
CA TYR A 37 -12.82 2.82 5.02
C TYR A 37 -12.89 2.66 3.50
N LEU A 38 -14.02 2.98 2.86
CA LEU A 38 -14.19 2.86 1.41
C LEU A 38 -13.25 3.79 0.66
N ILE A 39 -13.10 5.05 1.10
CA ILE A 39 -12.19 6.02 0.51
C ILE A 39 -10.74 5.55 0.67
N PHE A 40 -10.34 5.17 1.89
CA PHE A 40 -9.03 4.58 2.18
C PHE A 40 -8.74 3.41 1.26
N TYR A 41 -9.66 2.44 1.21
CA TYR A 41 -9.47 1.20 0.48
C TYR A 41 -9.36 1.42 -1.04
N LEU A 42 -10.20 2.29 -1.60
CA LEU A 42 -10.15 2.63 -3.03
C LEU A 42 -8.81 3.27 -3.42
N ILE A 43 -8.39 4.28 -2.68
CA ILE A 43 -7.10 4.96 -2.91
C ILE A 43 -5.94 3.97 -2.74
N PHE A 44 -5.96 3.18 -1.67
CA PHE A 44 -4.95 2.17 -1.38
C PHE A 44 -4.84 1.12 -2.48
N LEU A 45 -5.97 0.58 -2.97
CA LEU A 45 -5.98 -0.40 -4.06
C LEU A 45 -5.34 0.14 -5.33
N ILE A 46 -5.69 1.37 -5.72
CA ILE A 46 -5.17 1.99 -6.94
C ILE A 46 -3.66 2.19 -6.81
N LEU A 47 -3.19 2.75 -5.69
CA LEU A 47 -1.76 2.95 -5.44
C LEU A 47 -1.01 1.62 -5.35
N ARG A 48 -1.59 0.62 -4.70
CA ARG A 48 -1.02 -0.72 -4.54
C ARG A 48 -0.84 -1.44 -5.87
N LYS A 49 -1.83 -1.31 -6.76
CA LYS A 49 -1.81 -1.94 -8.10
C LYS A 49 -0.59 -1.52 -8.93
N TYR A 50 -0.22 -0.26 -8.87
CA TYR A 50 0.88 0.29 -9.68
C TYR A 50 2.19 0.44 -8.88
N GLY A 51 2.10 0.74 -7.59
CA GLY A 51 3.25 0.95 -6.71
C GLY A 51 3.91 -0.35 -6.24
N GLY A 52 3.15 -1.43 -6.14
CA GLY A 52 3.63 -2.69 -5.57
C GLY A 52 3.76 -2.63 -4.03
N GLY A 53 4.81 -3.21 -3.49
CA GLY A 53 5.15 -3.14 -2.06
C GLY A 53 5.32 -4.48 -1.36
N PHE A 54 5.29 -4.46 -0.04
CA PHE A 54 5.54 -5.61 0.82
C PHE A 54 4.39 -6.63 0.79
N HIS A 55 4.75 -7.93 0.72
CA HIS A 55 3.81 -9.06 0.86
C HIS A 55 4.46 -10.19 1.65
N PHE A 56 3.76 -10.76 2.62
CA PHE A 56 4.22 -11.94 3.33
C PHE A 56 4.08 -13.19 2.45
N LYS A 57 4.92 -14.21 2.69
CA LYS A 57 4.82 -15.49 1.99
C LYS A 57 3.72 -16.39 2.54
N ASN A 58 3.40 -16.23 3.83
CA ASN A 58 2.46 -17.07 4.56
C ASN A 58 1.16 -16.30 4.78
N PHE A 59 0.03 -17.01 4.68
CA PHE A 59 -1.32 -16.48 4.89
C PHE A 59 -1.50 -15.81 6.26
N LEU A 60 -1.21 -16.52 7.34
CA LEU A 60 -1.54 -16.07 8.70
C LEU A 60 -0.86 -14.73 9.09
N PRO A 61 0.46 -14.54 8.93
CA PRO A 61 1.08 -13.25 9.25
C PRO A 61 0.61 -12.11 8.32
N CYS A 62 0.29 -12.39 7.06
CA CYS A 62 -0.24 -11.38 6.15
C CYS A 62 -1.64 -10.93 6.59
N PHE A 63 -2.52 -11.90 6.88
CA PHE A 63 -3.88 -11.67 7.35
C PHE A 63 -3.90 -10.84 8.65
N ILE A 64 -3.19 -11.30 9.70
CA ILE A 64 -3.15 -10.63 11.00
C ILE A 64 -2.60 -9.21 10.87
N THR A 65 -1.46 -9.05 10.17
CA THR A 65 -0.85 -7.73 10.00
C THR A 65 -1.75 -6.78 9.21
N SER A 66 -2.43 -7.26 8.16
CA SER A 66 -3.36 -6.45 7.38
C SER A 66 -4.56 -5.99 8.20
N VAL A 67 -5.21 -6.89 8.94
CA VAL A 67 -6.37 -6.56 9.78
C VAL A 67 -5.97 -5.55 10.87
N ILE A 68 -4.91 -5.82 11.63
CA ILE A 68 -4.44 -4.93 12.70
C ILE A 68 -4.05 -3.55 12.12
N SER A 69 -3.34 -3.53 10.99
CA SER A 69 -2.92 -2.27 10.37
C SER A 69 -4.10 -1.44 9.91
N ILE A 70 -5.08 -2.03 9.22
CA ILE A 70 -6.25 -1.30 8.70
C ILE A 70 -7.12 -0.79 9.85
N ILE A 71 -7.42 -1.63 10.84
CA ILE A 71 -8.18 -1.22 12.04
C ILE A 71 -7.44 -0.10 12.78
N GLY A 72 -6.14 -0.25 13.00
CA GLY A 72 -5.33 0.75 13.66
C GLY A 72 -5.31 2.09 12.90
N LEU A 73 -5.32 2.06 11.56
CA LEU A 73 -5.39 3.27 10.74
C LEU A 73 -6.76 3.94 10.83
N LEU A 74 -7.85 3.18 10.82
CA LEU A 74 -9.21 3.72 10.99
C LEU A 74 -9.36 4.42 12.34
N GLU A 75 -8.86 3.81 13.42
CA GLU A 75 -8.85 4.45 14.74
C GLU A 75 -7.96 5.70 14.75
N LEU A 76 -6.76 5.63 14.13
CA LEU A 76 -5.86 6.78 14.04
C LEU A 76 -6.50 7.97 13.32
N MET A 77 -7.26 7.73 12.24
CA MET A 77 -7.96 8.79 11.47
C MET A 77 -8.91 9.63 12.35
N GLN A 78 -9.52 9.02 13.39
CA GLN A 78 -10.43 9.71 14.30
C GLN A 78 -9.71 10.58 15.34
N HIS A 79 -8.43 10.28 15.62
CA HIS A 79 -7.66 10.94 16.67
C HIS A 79 -6.61 11.93 16.14
N ILE A 80 -6.62 12.22 14.84
CA ILE A 80 -5.71 13.20 14.24
C ILE A 80 -6.31 14.59 14.37
N TYR A 81 -5.56 15.49 15.04
CA TYR A 81 -5.91 16.90 15.26
C TYR A 81 -4.94 17.85 14.54
N LEU A 82 -4.58 17.53 13.29
CA LEU A 82 -3.74 18.38 12.47
C LEU A 82 -4.57 19.42 11.72
N GLY A 83 -4.04 20.64 11.59
CA GLY A 83 -4.66 21.66 10.75
C GLY A 83 -4.62 21.32 9.27
N ILE A 84 -5.38 22.05 8.46
CA ILE A 84 -5.54 21.77 7.03
C ILE A 84 -4.23 21.90 6.26
N PHE A 85 -3.42 22.91 6.56
CA PHE A 85 -2.14 23.17 5.90
C PHE A 85 -1.12 22.04 6.14
N PRO A 86 -0.81 21.63 7.38
CA PRO A 86 0.13 20.53 7.62
C PRO A 86 -0.37 19.20 7.05
N SER A 87 -1.69 18.93 7.06
CA SER A 87 -2.26 17.72 6.49
C SER A 87 -2.07 17.67 4.96
N ALA A 88 -2.28 18.77 4.27
CA ALA A 88 -2.03 18.88 2.83
C ALA A 88 -0.54 18.69 2.50
N LEU A 89 0.34 19.35 3.25
CA LEU A 89 1.79 19.27 3.04
C LEU A 89 2.31 17.85 3.25
N ILE A 90 1.87 17.14 4.29
CA ILE A 90 2.25 15.75 4.55
C ILE A 90 1.71 14.83 3.44
N SER A 91 0.49 15.06 2.97
CA SER A 91 -0.13 14.28 1.88
C SER A 91 0.67 14.40 0.59
N THR A 92 0.96 15.64 0.16
CA THR A 92 1.77 15.92 -1.04
C THR A 92 3.17 15.33 -0.93
N PHE A 93 3.85 15.51 0.22
CA PHE A 93 5.18 14.93 0.46
C PHE A 93 5.15 13.40 0.36
N SER A 94 4.13 12.76 0.94
CA SER A 94 3.97 11.30 0.88
C SER A 94 3.73 10.82 -0.55
N LEU A 95 2.94 11.53 -1.36
CA LEU A 95 2.74 11.21 -2.79
C LEU A 95 4.04 11.31 -3.59
N VAL A 96 4.84 12.34 -3.35
CA VAL A 96 6.17 12.47 -3.97
C VAL A 96 7.06 11.28 -3.61
N LEU A 97 7.10 10.89 -2.33
CA LEU A 97 7.85 9.70 -1.89
C LEU A 97 7.34 8.42 -2.57
N ILE A 98 6.03 8.24 -2.70
CA ILE A 98 5.45 7.09 -3.40
C ILE A 98 5.96 7.03 -4.84
N ILE A 99 5.96 8.15 -5.58
CA ILE A 99 6.46 8.20 -6.97
C ILE A 99 7.96 7.89 -7.04
N LEU A 100 8.76 8.39 -6.10
CA LEU A 100 10.21 8.19 -6.08
C LEU A 100 10.60 6.75 -5.73
N ILE A 101 9.87 6.10 -4.82
CA ILE A 101 10.18 4.76 -4.35
C ILE A 101 9.65 3.68 -5.31
N SER A 102 8.50 3.93 -5.92
CA SER A 102 7.78 2.96 -6.78
C SER A 102 8.33 2.89 -8.21
N PRO A 103 8.05 1.78 -8.92
CA PRO A 103 7.40 0.57 -8.45
C PRO A 103 8.35 -0.37 -7.69
N VAL A 104 7.83 -1.01 -6.63
CA VAL A 104 8.57 -2.00 -5.83
C VAL A 104 8.06 -3.39 -6.21
N PRO A 105 8.79 -4.17 -7.03
CA PRO A 105 8.38 -5.52 -7.38
C PRO A 105 8.46 -6.47 -6.17
N SER A 106 7.66 -7.52 -6.18
CA SER A 106 7.79 -8.57 -5.18
C SER A 106 9.06 -9.41 -5.43
N VAL A 107 9.55 -10.12 -4.39
CA VAL A 107 10.75 -10.99 -4.50
C VAL A 107 10.60 -12.09 -5.58
N VAL A 108 9.36 -12.43 -5.93
CA VAL A 108 9.03 -13.49 -6.90
C VAL A 108 8.76 -12.93 -8.31
N GLU A 109 8.44 -11.65 -8.41
CA GLU A 109 8.04 -11.00 -9.67
C GLU A 109 9.26 -10.35 -10.35
N THR A 110 9.65 -10.88 -11.50
CA THR A 110 10.65 -10.24 -12.37
C THR A 110 9.94 -9.35 -13.37
N LEU A 111 9.96 -8.03 -13.11
CA LEU A 111 9.41 -7.05 -14.05
C LEU A 111 10.37 -6.82 -15.21
N SER A 112 9.84 -6.86 -16.44
CA SER A 112 10.59 -6.39 -17.60
C SER A 112 10.76 -4.86 -17.55
N GLN A 113 11.77 -4.32 -18.24
CA GLN A 113 12.02 -2.86 -18.31
C GLN A 113 10.77 -2.09 -18.82
N LYS A 114 10.07 -2.66 -19.81
CA LYS A 114 8.84 -2.06 -20.37
C LYS A 114 7.70 -2.02 -19.33
N GLU A 115 7.49 -3.12 -18.62
CA GLU A 115 6.46 -3.19 -17.56
C GLU A 115 6.76 -2.25 -16.41
N PHE A 116 8.03 -2.12 -16.01
CA PHE A 116 8.46 -1.18 -14.98
C PHE A 116 8.13 0.26 -15.38
N GLN A 117 8.51 0.68 -16.59
CA GLN A 117 8.22 2.02 -17.09
C GLN A 117 6.72 2.28 -17.23
N LEU A 118 5.94 1.30 -17.72
CA LEU A 118 4.51 1.41 -17.86
C LEU A 118 3.80 1.56 -16.50
N ARG A 119 4.19 0.77 -15.50
CA ARG A 119 3.65 0.88 -14.13
C ARG A 119 4.01 2.23 -13.52
N LYS A 120 5.25 2.70 -13.70
CA LYS A 120 5.70 4.01 -13.21
C LYS A 120 4.91 5.14 -13.84
N HIS A 121 4.73 5.14 -15.15
CA HIS A 121 3.95 6.15 -15.88
C HIS A 121 2.49 6.21 -15.38
N ARG A 122 1.83 5.05 -15.27
CA ARG A 122 0.45 4.98 -14.76
C ARG A 122 0.35 5.47 -13.32
N LEU A 123 1.32 5.11 -12.47
CA LEU A 123 1.35 5.59 -11.09
C LEU A 123 1.51 7.12 -11.03
N THR A 124 2.35 7.71 -11.88
CA THR A 124 2.53 9.16 -11.93
C THR A 124 1.23 9.88 -12.33
N ILE A 125 0.49 9.33 -13.30
CA ILE A 125 -0.83 9.87 -13.67
C ILE A 125 -1.80 9.81 -12.49
N VAL A 126 -1.89 8.64 -11.83
CA VAL A 126 -2.76 8.47 -10.65
C VAL A 126 -2.36 9.42 -9.53
N ALA A 127 -1.07 9.56 -9.24
CA ALA A 127 -0.59 10.49 -8.23
C ALA A 127 -0.92 11.95 -8.57
N GLY A 128 -0.85 12.34 -9.85
CA GLY A 128 -1.29 13.67 -10.31
C GLY A 128 -2.78 13.91 -10.07
N ILE A 129 -3.64 12.91 -10.32
CA ILE A 129 -5.08 12.99 -10.04
C ILE A 129 -5.32 13.11 -8.53
N LEU A 130 -4.59 12.34 -7.72
CA LEU A 130 -4.71 12.40 -6.26
C LEU A 130 -4.19 13.73 -5.69
N GLU A 131 -3.17 14.33 -6.30
CA GLU A 131 -2.70 15.67 -5.92
C GLU A 131 -3.76 16.75 -6.22
N LEU A 132 -4.43 16.67 -7.38
CA LEU A 132 -5.58 17.55 -7.67
C LEU A 132 -6.70 17.38 -6.64
N LEU A 133 -6.95 16.16 -6.19
CA LEU A 133 -7.91 15.90 -5.11
C LEU A 133 -7.48 16.58 -3.79
N ILE A 134 -6.20 16.49 -3.40
CA ILE A 134 -5.68 17.16 -2.20
C ILE A 134 -5.89 18.68 -2.31
N ILE A 135 -5.56 19.26 -3.44
CA ILE A 135 -5.75 20.71 -3.71
C ILE A 135 -7.22 21.09 -3.58
N LEU A 136 -8.14 20.30 -4.16
CA LEU A 136 -9.58 20.52 -4.05
C LEU A 136 -10.05 20.45 -2.59
N LEU A 137 -9.63 19.43 -1.84
CA LEU A 137 -9.98 19.26 -0.43
C LEU A 137 -9.43 20.39 0.45
N TYR A 138 -8.25 20.90 0.12
CA TYR A 138 -7.64 22.05 0.80
C TYR A 138 -8.49 23.31 0.61
N PHE A 139 -8.89 23.63 -0.63
CA PHE A 139 -9.71 24.82 -0.92
C PHE A 139 -11.15 24.71 -0.40
N THR A 140 -11.74 23.51 -0.45
CA THR A 140 -13.08 23.26 0.10
C THR A 140 -13.09 23.09 1.63
N LYS A 141 -11.92 23.18 2.28
CA LYS A 141 -11.73 23.03 3.73
C LYS A 141 -12.25 21.71 4.30
N GLN A 142 -12.25 20.65 3.51
CA GLN A 142 -12.69 19.29 3.90
C GLN A 142 -11.60 18.58 4.70
N LEU A 143 -11.38 19.01 5.95
CA LEU A 143 -10.29 18.57 6.81
C LEU A 143 -10.33 17.06 7.07
N HIS A 144 -11.51 16.50 7.34
CA HIS A 144 -11.64 15.06 7.63
C HIS A 144 -11.21 14.18 6.46
N LEU A 145 -11.69 14.48 5.24
CA LEU A 145 -11.29 13.74 4.03
C LEU A 145 -9.80 13.88 3.73
N LEU A 146 -9.24 15.05 4.02
CA LEU A 146 -7.80 15.29 3.87
C LEU A 146 -6.98 14.43 4.85
N HIS A 147 -7.45 14.22 6.09
CA HIS A 147 -6.83 13.29 7.04
C HIS A 147 -6.88 11.84 6.54
N VAL A 148 -8.01 11.39 5.97
CA VAL A 148 -8.13 10.05 5.37
C VAL A 148 -7.10 9.86 4.25
N CYS A 149 -6.97 10.85 3.34
CA CYS A 149 -5.97 10.82 2.27
C CYS A 149 -4.55 10.78 2.84
N MET A 150 -4.22 11.65 3.80
CA MET A 150 -2.91 11.74 4.44
C MET A 150 -2.49 10.41 5.06
N VAL A 151 -3.35 9.81 5.87
CA VAL A 151 -3.06 8.52 6.53
C VAL A 151 -2.89 7.40 5.50
N THR A 152 -3.71 7.39 4.43
CA THR A 152 -3.60 6.42 3.35
C THR A 152 -2.25 6.51 2.64
N PHE A 153 -1.79 7.73 2.32
CA PHE A 153 -0.51 7.93 1.63
C PHE A 153 0.68 7.63 2.54
N LEU A 154 0.64 7.99 3.81
CA LEU A 154 1.66 7.61 4.79
C LEU A 154 1.77 6.09 4.93
N PHE A 155 0.63 5.40 5.03
CA PHE A 155 0.59 3.95 5.11
C PHE A 155 1.16 3.29 3.85
N MET A 156 0.77 3.77 2.67
CA MET A 156 1.31 3.26 1.41
C MET A 156 2.82 3.49 1.30
N THR A 157 3.31 4.67 1.70
CA THR A 157 4.75 4.98 1.76
C THR A 157 5.48 4.00 2.67
N GLY A 158 4.95 3.72 3.86
CA GLY A 158 5.51 2.74 4.79
C GLY A 158 5.61 1.33 4.18
N ILE A 159 4.56 0.86 3.50
CA ILE A 159 4.56 -0.44 2.81
C ILE A 159 5.60 -0.49 1.70
N LEU A 160 5.77 0.58 0.93
CA LEU A 160 6.76 0.65 -0.15
C LEU A 160 8.20 0.63 0.40
N ILE A 161 8.47 1.38 1.48
CA ILE A 161 9.76 1.37 2.17
C ILE A 161 10.07 -0.04 2.69
N ALA A 162 9.12 -0.68 3.39
CA ALA A 162 9.26 -2.04 3.89
C ALA A 162 9.53 -3.04 2.76
N GLY A 163 8.83 -2.92 1.63
CA GLY A 163 9.02 -3.73 0.43
C GLY A 163 10.42 -3.57 -0.16
N LYS A 164 10.89 -2.33 -0.29
CA LYS A 164 12.23 -2.01 -0.82
C LYS A 164 13.35 -2.52 0.08
N LEU A 165 13.23 -2.35 1.40
CA LEU A 165 14.18 -2.88 2.37
C LEU A 165 14.29 -4.41 2.29
N ARG A 166 13.15 -5.10 2.17
CA ARG A 166 13.14 -6.56 2.00
C ARG A 166 13.83 -7.01 0.71
N LEU A 167 13.63 -6.31 -0.40
CA LEU A 167 14.32 -6.60 -1.66
C LEU A 167 15.84 -6.47 -1.51
N ILE A 168 16.32 -5.38 -0.92
CA ILE A 168 17.75 -5.15 -0.67
C ILE A 168 18.33 -6.28 0.19
N TYR A 169 17.62 -6.64 1.28
CA TYR A 169 18.05 -7.74 2.18
C TYR A 169 18.13 -9.09 1.45
N TYR A 170 17.12 -9.41 0.64
CA TYR A 170 17.09 -10.64 -0.15
C TYR A 170 18.24 -10.73 -1.16
N HIS A 171 18.53 -9.65 -1.88
CA HIS A 171 19.64 -9.59 -2.82
C HIS A 171 21.01 -9.77 -2.11
N LYS A 172 21.17 -9.15 -0.93
CA LYS A 172 22.39 -9.28 -0.11
C LYS A 172 22.65 -10.74 0.34
N ILE A 173 21.60 -11.45 0.77
CA ILE A 173 21.69 -12.86 1.15
C ILE A 173 22.05 -13.75 -0.05
N LYS A 174 21.36 -13.53 -1.19
CA LYS A 174 21.59 -14.29 -2.41
C LYS A 174 23.04 -14.12 -2.91
N TYR A 175 23.58 -12.91 -2.82
CA TYR A 175 24.96 -12.61 -3.18
C TYR A 175 25.97 -13.34 -2.26
N LYS A 176 25.78 -13.28 -0.93
CA LYS A 176 26.63 -13.99 0.04
C LYS A 176 26.60 -15.51 -0.17
N LYS A 177 25.43 -16.09 -0.47
CA LYS A 177 25.32 -17.53 -0.75
C LYS A 177 26.07 -17.94 -2.02
N LYS A 178 26.03 -17.10 -3.07
CA LYS A 178 26.77 -17.35 -4.32
C LYS A 178 28.29 -17.29 -4.15
N GLN A 179 28.79 -16.42 -3.26
CA GLN A 179 30.21 -16.36 -2.93
C GLN A 179 30.68 -17.58 -2.14
N ARG A 180 29.87 -18.07 -1.18
CA ARG A 180 30.23 -19.28 -0.39
C ARG A 180 30.29 -20.59 -1.22
N ILE A 181 29.62 -20.63 -2.37
CA ILE A 181 29.65 -21.82 -3.27
C ILE A 181 30.85 -21.74 -4.22
N LYS A 182 31.48 -20.58 -4.39
CA LYS A 182 32.63 -20.39 -5.28
C LYS A 182 33.98 -20.56 -4.59
N ASN A 183 33.99 -20.52 -3.24
CA ASN A 183 35.14 -20.83 -2.39
C ASN A 183 35.00 -22.26 -1.84
#